data_027b3a920ae37dfd26db8cf1b94c0799
#
_entry.id   027b3a920ae37dfd26db8cf1b94c0799
#
_cell.length_a   1.000
_cell.length_b   1.000
_cell.length_c   1.000
_cell.angle_alpha   90.00
_cell.angle_beta   90.00
_cell.angle_gamma   90.00
#
_symmetry.space_group_name_H-M   'P 1'
#
loop_
_entity.id
_entity.type
_entity.pdbx_description
1 polymer ?
#
loop_
_entity_poly.entity_id
_entity_poly.type
_entity_poly.pdbx_seq_one_letter_code
_entity_poly.pdbx_strand_id
1 'polypeptide(L)'
;MSFNKSIPDHISKVDGFSQKSGISGGHNADEFYQAVKSYDIKIVSKSNGSANGISNVNYQIPALDPAGNVLLDANGAVLYKREVLTKTIYDPRVISDSEILRLGQEAASRGYADAISSSQRGFDAKAGGILFRVYIDLKTGLVTNFHPQ
;
A
#
# COMPACT_ATOMS: atom_id res chain seq x y z
N MET A 1 11.81 -20.04 4.63
CA MET A 1 11.20 -18.71 4.31
C MET A 1 10.73 -18.08 5.59
N SER A 2 11.11 -16.84 5.82
CA SER A 2 10.72 -16.08 6.99
C SER A 2 10.08 -14.74 6.57
N PHE A 3 9.21 -14.22 7.42
CA PHE A 3 8.50 -12.96 7.20
C PHE A 3 8.94 -11.89 8.19
N ASN A 4 9.05 -10.64 7.73
CA ASN A 4 9.27 -9.51 8.62
C ASN A 4 8.10 -9.40 9.60
N LYS A 5 8.41 -9.23 10.88
CA LYS A 5 7.40 -9.15 11.96
C LYS A 5 6.50 -7.91 11.86
N SER A 6 6.93 -6.89 11.13
CA SER A 6 6.14 -5.66 10.93
C SER A 6 5.04 -5.79 9.87
N ILE A 7 5.02 -6.86 9.06
CA ILE A 7 4.07 -7.01 7.96
C ILE A 7 2.61 -6.91 8.42
N PRO A 8 2.16 -7.58 9.50
CA PRO A 8 0.76 -7.48 9.91
C PRO A 8 0.30 -6.07 10.18
N ASP A 9 1.10 -5.27 10.87
CA ASP A 9 0.77 -3.86 11.14
C ASP A 9 0.90 -3.00 9.88
N HIS A 10 1.95 -3.21 9.08
CA HIS A 10 2.20 -2.43 7.87
C HIS A 10 1.07 -2.63 6.83
N ILE A 11 0.58 -3.85 6.65
CA ILE A 11 -0.46 -4.10 5.65
C ILE A 11 -1.81 -3.48 6.06
N SER A 12 -2.14 -3.49 7.33
CA SER A 12 -3.43 -2.99 7.82
C SER A 12 -3.39 -1.52 8.23
N LYS A 13 -2.36 -1.10 8.97
CA LYS A 13 -2.27 0.23 9.57
C LYS A 13 -1.34 1.15 8.80
N VAL A 14 -1.63 2.45 8.85
CA VAL A 14 -0.74 3.47 8.29
C VAL A 14 0.51 3.58 9.15
N ASP A 15 1.69 3.40 8.53
CA ASP A 15 2.99 3.55 9.21
C ASP A 15 3.45 4.99 9.27
N GLY A 16 3.13 5.76 8.23
CA GLY A 16 3.61 7.11 8.12
C GLY A 16 3.12 7.81 6.86
N PHE A 17 3.54 9.05 6.75
CA PHE A 17 3.21 9.92 5.63
C PHE A 17 4.43 10.76 5.27
N SER A 18 4.80 10.81 4.00
CA SER A 18 5.92 11.60 3.53
C SER A 18 5.58 12.35 2.25
N GLN A 19 6.28 13.46 2.02
CA GLN A 19 6.13 14.27 0.81
C GLN A 19 6.60 13.54 -0.46
N LYS A 20 7.47 12.55 -0.31
CA LYS A 20 8.00 11.78 -1.44
C LYS A 20 7.10 10.61 -1.81
N SER A 21 6.62 9.87 -0.83
CA SER A 21 5.97 8.57 -1.04
C SER A 21 4.49 8.55 -0.67
N GLY A 22 3.97 9.61 -0.03
CA GLY A 22 2.61 9.67 0.46
C GLY A 22 2.38 8.75 1.65
N ILE A 23 1.28 8.02 1.65
CA ILE A 23 0.89 7.12 2.74
C ILE A 23 1.70 5.82 2.63
N SER A 24 2.38 5.45 3.72
CA SER A 24 3.07 4.18 3.88
C SER A 24 2.21 3.22 4.69
N GLY A 25 2.10 1.97 4.26
CA GLY A 25 1.19 1.00 4.88
C GLY A 25 -0.27 1.34 4.60
N GLY A 26 -1.15 0.90 5.48
CA GLY A 26 -2.56 1.28 5.44
C GLY A 26 -3.32 0.77 4.23
N HIS A 27 -3.14 -0.51 3.88
CA HIS A 27 -3.88 -1.13 2.79
C HIS A 27 -5.32 -1.50 3.18
N ASN A 28 -5.66 -1.52 4.49
CA ASN A 28 -7.04 -1.60 4.95
C ASN A 28 -7.75 -0.29 4.56
N ALA A 29 -8.88 -0.41 3.84
CA ALA A 29 -9.58 0.76 3.30
C ALA A 29 -9.99 1.77 4.37
N ASP A 30 -10.45 1.29 5.53
CA ASP A 30 -10.87 2.19 6.63
C ASP A 30 -9.68 2.98 7.16
N GLU A 31 -8.52 2.35 7.33
CA GLU A 31 -7.28 3.00 7.76
C GLU A 31 -6.77 3.99 6.72
N PHE A 32 -6.82 3.62 5.44
CA PHE A 32 -6.42 4.50 4.36
C PHE A 32 -7.28 5.75 4.29
N TYR A 33 -8.61 5.60 4.33
CA TYR A 33 -9.52 6.76 4.25
C TYR A 33 -9.47 7.64 5.50
N GLN A 34 -9.13 7.06 6.66
CA GLN A 34 -8.83 7.85 7.86
C GLN A 34 -7.63 8.77 7.62
N ALA A 35 -6.56 8.25 7.02
CA ALA A 35 -5.38 9.04 6.66
C ALA A 35 -5.69 10.09 5.59
N VAL A 36 -6.54 9.77 4.63
CA VAL A 36 -7.02 10.73 3.62
C VAL A 36 -7.62 11.97 4.29
N LYS A 37 -8.43 11.77 5.32
CA LYS A 37 -9.00 12.86 6.12
C LYS A 37 -7.94 13.61 6.91
N SER A 38 -7.08 12.87 7.61
CA SER A 38 -6.08 13.46 8.53
C SER A 38 -5.03 14.30 7.82
N TYR A 39 -4.68 13.95 6.58
CA TYR A 39 -3.62 14.61 5.81
C TYR A 39 -4.13 15.47 4.66
N ASP A 40 -5.43 15.76 4.61
CA ASP A 40 -6.05 16.56 3.54
C ASP A 40 -5.72 16.04 2.13
N ILE A 41 -5.71 14.75 1.96
CA ILE A 41 -5.39 14.08 0.69
C ILE A 41 -6.55 14.23 -0.28
N LYS A 42 -6.23 14.44 -1.56
CA LYS A 42 -7.21 14.49 -2.64
C LYS A 42 -7.28 13.16 -3.36
N ILE A 43 -8.45 12.54 -3.37
CA ILE A 43 -8.69 11.35 -4.19
C ILE A 43 -8.94 11.79 -5.62
N VAL A 44 -8.14 11.29 -6.56
CA VAL A 44 -8.25 11.59 -7.98
C VAL A 44 -9.19 10.61 -8.68
N SER A 45 -8.97 9.32 -8.44
CA SER A 45 -9.77 8.26 -9.07
C SER A 45 -9.65 6.96 -8.27
N LYS A 46 -10.59 6.05 -8.51
CA LYS A 46 -10.60 4.72 -7.92
C LYS A 46 -10.97 3.71 -8.99
N SER A 47 -10.26 2.60 -9.06
CA SER A 47 -10.52 1.49 -9.99
C SER A 47 -10.52 0.16 -9.26
N ASN A 48 -11.11 -0.86 -9.89
CA ASN A 48 -11.10 -2.21 -9.35
C ASN A 48 -9.70 -2.82 -9.40
N GLY A 49 -9.34 -3.55 -8.35
CA GLY A 49 -8.13 -4.34 -8.30
C GLY A 49 -8.33 -5.75 -8.89
N SER A 50 -7.44 -6.66 -8.51
CA SER A 50 -7.41 -8.02 -9.04
C SER A 50 -8.59 -8.91 -8.62
N ALA A 51 -9.30 -8.54 -7.57
CA ALA A 51 -10.42 -9.34 -7.03
C ALA A 51 -11.45 -8.45 -6.35
N ASN A 52 -12.62 -9.03 -6.06
CA ASN A 52 -13.65 -8.34 -5.29
C ASN A 52 -13.12 -7.90 -3.92
N GLY A 53 -13.41 -6.67 -3.55
CA GLY A 53 -12.92 -6.07 -2.31
C GLY A 53 -11.55 -5.42 -2.42
N ILE A 54 -10.87 -5.54 -3.56
CA ILE A 54 -9.57 -4.90 -3.82
C ILE A 54 -9.78 -3.73 -4.78
N SER A 55 -9.20 -2.57 -4.43
CA SER A 55 -9.29 -1.35 -5.26
C SER A 55 -7.94 -0.66 -5.34
N ASN A 56 -7.73 0.05 -6.45
CA ASN A 56 -6.60 0.95 -6.63
C ASN A 56 -7.11 2.39 -6.52
N VAL A 57 -6.51 3.16 -5.63
CA VAL A 57 -6.87 4.56 -5.41
C VAL A 57 -5.71 5.44 -5.84
N ASN A 58 -5.98 6.35 -6.78
CA ASN A 58 -5.04 7.38 -7.19
C ASN A 58 -5.32 8.64 -6.37
N TYR A 59 -4.26 9.23 -5.82
CA TYR A 59 -4.40 10.37 -4.93
C TYR A 59 -3.26 11.36 -5.08
N GLN A 60 -3.49 12.58 -4.63
CA GLN A 60 -2.50 13.65 -4.57
C GLN A 60 -2.40 14.16 -3.14
N ILE A 61 -1.18 14.52 -2.75
CA ILE A 61 -0.90 15.04 -1.43
C ILE A 61 -0.73 16.55 -1.47
N PRO A 62 -1.00 17.26 -0.36
CA PRO A 62 -0.82 18.70 -0.28
C PRO A 62 0.63 19.11 -0.58
N ALA A 63 0.79 20.21 -1.32
CA ALA A 63 2.08 20.86 -1.50
C ALA A 63 2.43 21.65 -0.24
N LEU A 64 3.72 21.66 0.12
CA LEU A 64 4.21 22.39 1.29
C LEU A 64 5.13 23.52 0.87
N ASP A 65 5.14 24.60 1.67
CA ASP A 65 6.15 25.64 1.57
C ASP A 65 7.49 25.17 2.22
N PRO A 66 8.58 25.94 2.09
CA PRO A 66 9.87 25.56 2.69
C PRO A 66 9.84 25.40 4.21
N ALA A 67 8.88 26.02 4.89
CA ALA A 67 8.71 25.90 6.36
C ALA A 67 7.87 24.69 6.76
N GLY A 68 7.34 23.90 5.80
CA GLY A 68 6.53 22.72 6.05
C GLY A 68 5.03 23.00 6.21
N ASN A 69 4.57 24.21 5.90
CA ASN A 69 3.16 24.56 5.95
C ASN A 69 2.47 24.21 4.63
N VAL A 70 1.21 23.77 4.71
CA VAL A 70 0.39 23.49 3.53
C VAL A 70 0.19 24.78 2.74
N LEU A 71 0.48 24.73 1.43
CA LEU A 71 0.23 25.83 0.51
C LEU A 71 -1.26 25.97 0.22
N LEU A 72 -1.76 27.20 0.25
CA LEU A 72 -3.14 27.53 -0.05
C LEU A 72 -3.21 28.45 -1.26
N ASP A 73 -4.28 28.36 -2.04
CA ASP A 73 -4.57 29.30 -3.09
C ASP A 73 -5.15 30.62 -2.54
N ALA A 74 -5.48 31.56 -3.43
CA ALA A 74 -6.04 32.86 -3.05
C ALA A 74 -7.38 32.76 -2.31
N ASN A 75 -8.12 31.67 -2.46
CA ASN A 75 -9.39 31.42 -1.83
C ASN A 75 -9.27 30.57 -0.54
N GLY A 76 -8.04 30.23 -0.13
CA GLY A 76 -7.80 29.43 1.05
C GLY A 76 -7.93 27.92 0.82
N ALA A 77 -8.05 27.46 -0.41
CA ALA A 77 -8.08 26.04 -0.75
C ALA A 77 -6.68 25.45 -0.82
N VAL A 78 -6.56 24.20 -0.43
CA VAL A 78 -5.29 23.46 -0.45
C VAL A 78 -4.79 23.30 -1.88
N LEU A 79 -3.50 23.61 -2.10
CA LEU A 79 -2.80 23.30 -3.33
C LEU A 79 -2.15 21.93 -3.22
N TYR A 80 -2.22 21.14 -4.31
CA TYR A 80 -1.71 19.76 -4.33
C TYR A 80 -0.49 19.63 -5.22
N LYS A 81 0.40 18.70 -4.86
CA LYS A 81 1.50 18.30 -5.74
C LYS A 81 0.92 17.67 -7.01
N ARG A 82 1.60 17.88 -8.14
CA ARG A 82 1.17 17.33 -9.44
C ARG A 82 1.25 15.83 -9.53
N GLU A 83 2.18 15.23 -8.78
CA GLU A 83 2.37 13.78 -8.78
C GLU A 83 1.13 13.07 -8.28
N VAL A 84 0.71 12.05 -9.01
CA VAL A 84 -0.38 11.16 -8.61
C VAL A 84 0.22 9.88 -8.07
N LEU A 85 -0.10 9.58 -6.81
CA LEU A 85 0.33 8.37 -6.13
C LEU A 85 -0.79 7.33 -6.19
N THR A 86 -0.45 6.06 -6.05
CA THR A 86 -1.42 4.96 -6.05
C THR A 86 -1.29 4.13 -4.79
N LYS A 87 -2.42 3.82 -4.16
CA LYS A 87 -2.52 2.88 -3.05
C LYS A 87 -3.51 1.78 -3.42
N THR A 88 -3.09 0.54 -3.28
CA THR A 88 -4.00 -0.59 -3.36
C THR A 88 -4.58 -0.86 -1.98
N ILE A 89 -5.90 -0.93 -1.88
CA ILE A 89 -6.61 -1.12 -0.63
C ILE A 89 -7.54 -2.34 -0.69
N TYR A 90 -7.80 -2.93 0.46
CA TYR A 90 -8.82 -3.97 0.61
C TYR A 90 -9.94 -3.48 1.53
N ASP A 91 -11.17 -3.86 1.19
CA ASP A 91 -12.34 -3.56 2.02
C ASP A 91 -12.42 -4.58 3.16
N PRO A 92 -12.26 -4.16 4.44
CA PRO A 92 -12.29 -5.10 5.57
C PRO A 92 -13.64 -5.76 5.80
N ARG A 93 -14.70 -5.27 5.16
CA ARG A 93 -16.04 -5.91 5.18
C ARG A 93 -16.11 -7.08 4.22
N VAL A 94 -15.24 -7.15 3.22
CA VAL A 94 -15.14 -8.23 2.22
C VAL A 94 -14.04 -9.21 2.59
N ILE A 95 -12.87 -8.68 2.98
CA ILE A 95 -11.68 -9.47 3.32
C ILE A 95 -11.12 -8.93 4.63
N SER A 96 -11.09 -9.76 5.68
CA SER A 96 -10.57 -9.35 6.98
C SER A 96 -9.04 -9.13 6.95
N ASP A 97 -8.52 -8.39 7.93
CA ASP A 97 -7.07 -8.20 8.10
C ASP A 97 -6.33 -9.53 8.20
N SER A 98 -6.87 -10.48 8.96
CA SER A 98 -6.27 -11.81 9.12
C SER A 98 -6.30 -12.62 7.82
N GLU A 99 -7.35 -12.51 7.03
CA GLU A 99 -7.48 -13.21 5.76
C GLU A 99 -6.53 -12.63 4.70
N ILE A 100 -6.43 -11.31 4.59
CA ILE A 100 -5.49 -10.69 3.67
C ILE A 100 -4.04 -11.04 4.02
N LEU A 101 -3.71 -11.10 5.31
CA LEU A 101 -2.40 -11.52 5.78
C LEU A 101 -2.11 -12.97 5.42
N ARG A 102 -3.06 -13.88 5.66
CA ARG A 102 -2.92 -15.30 5.33
C ARG A 102 -2.72 -15.51 3.83
N LEU A 103 -3.51 -14.84 3.01
CA LEU A 103 -3.41 -14.95 1.55
C LEU A 103 -2.10 -14.36 1.02
N GLY A 104 -1.62 -13.27 1.59
CA GLY A 104 -0.33 -12.70 1.23
C GLY A 104 0.82 -13.63 1.56
N GLN A 105 0.79 -14.30 2.71
CA GLN A 105 1.77 -15.31 3.08
C GLN A 105 1.73 -16.52 2.14
N GLU A 106 0.55 -16.97 1.76
CA GLU A 106 0.38 -18.06 0.79
C GLU A 106 0.93 -17.66 -0.60
N ALA A 107 0.62 -16.47 -1.07
CA ALA A 107 1.16 -15.96 -2.33
C ALA A 107 2.68 -15.89 -2.30
N ALA A 108 3.25 -15.38 -1.22
CA ALA A 108 4.70 -15.31 -1.03
C ALA A 108 5.33 -16.70 -1.11
N SER A 109 4.74 -17.70 -0.44
CA SER A 109 5.27 -19.05 -0.46
C SER A 109 5.27 -19.69 -1.84
N ARG A 110 4.30 -19.35 -2.68
CA ARG A 110 4.17 -19.90 -4.04
C ARG A 110 5.26 -19.43 -4.99
N GLY A 111 5.73 -18.19 -4.87
CA GLY A 111 6.72 -17.61 -5.77
C GLY A 111 8.12 -17.50 -5.19
N TYR A 112 8.30 -17.82 -3.92
CA TYR A 112 9.55 -17.58 -3.20
C TYR A 112 10.77 -18.29 -3.80
N ALA A 113 10.69 -19.58 -4.06
CA ALA A 113 11.81 -20.35 -4.56
C ALA A 113 12.31 -19.86 -5.93
N ASP A 114 11.38 -19.57 -6.85
CA ASP A 114 11.72 -19.04 -8.17
C ASP A 114 12.31 -17.63 -8.07
N ALA A 115 11.78 -16.79 -7.20
CA ALA A 115 12.30 -15.45 -6.98
C ALA A 115 13.74 -15.47 -6.44
N ILE A 116 14.02 -16.33 -5.47
CA ILE A 116 15.37 -16.50 -4.92
C ILE A 116 16.33 -16.98 -6.01
N SER A 117 15.96 -18.03 -6.76
CA SER A 117 16.84 -18.59 -7.81
C SER A 117 17.09 -17.62 -8.96
N SER A 118 16.14 -16.71 -9.22
CA SER A 118 16.24 -15.68 -10.26
C SER A 118 16.76 -14.34 -9.74
N SER A 119 17.13 -14.24 -8.47
CA SER A 119 17.58 -13.01 -7.80
C SER A 119 16.59 -11.85 -7.94
N GLN A 120 15.31 -12.13 -7.83
CA GLN A 120 14.25 -11.13 -7.91
C GLN A 120 13.93 -10.60 -6.51
N ARG A 121 14.02 -9.27 -6.34
CA ARG A 121 13.65 -8.58 -5.09
C ARG A 121 12.15 -8.44 -4.91
N GLY A 122 11.40 -8.50 -5.99
CA GLY A 122 9.96 -8.41 -5.99
C GLY A 122 9.36 -9.32 -7.05
N PHE A 123 8.21 -9.88 -6.74
CA PHE A 123 7.50 -10.76 -7.67
C PHE A 123 5.99 -10.69 -7.41
N ASP A 124 5.22 -11.11 -8.40
CA ASP A 124 3.78 -11.23 -8.29
C ASP A 124 3.38 -12.69 -8.11
N ALA A 125 2.42 -12.94 -7.24
CA ALA A 125 1.83 -14.26 -7.05
C ALA A 125 0.38 -14.16 -6.59
N LYS A 126 -0.42 -15.16 -6.92
CA LYS A 126 -1.84 -15.19 -6.55
C LYS A 126 -2.12 -16.13 -5.40
N ALA A 127 -3.05 -15.73 -4.54
CA ALA A 127 -3.68 -16.59 -3.56
C ALA A 127 -5.11 -16.14 -3.34
N GLY A 128 -6.04 -17.10 -3.25
CA GLY A 128 -7.47 -16.80 -3.08
C GLY A 128 -8.06 -15.88 -4.15
N GLY A 129 -7.55 -15.95 -5.38
CA GLY A 129 -7.98 -15.10 -6.49
C GLY A 129 -7.42 -13.69 -6.47
N ILE A 130 -6.62 -13.33 -5.46
CA ILE A 130 -6.02 -12.00 -5.31
C ILE A 130 -4.58 -12.05 -5.80
N LEU A 131 -4.20 -11.10 -6.64
CA LEU A 131 -2.82 -10.90 -7.03
C LEU A 131 -2.10 -10.09 -5.95
N PHE A 132 -0.94 -10.57 -5.49
CA PHE A 132 -0.09 -9.89 -4.52
C PHE A 132 1.24 -9.51 -5.15
N ARG A 133 1.75 -8.36 -4.77
CA ARG A 133 3.14 -7.98 -4.97
C ARG A 133 3.92 -8.32 -3.70
N VAL A 134 5.00 -9.08 -3.84
CA VAL A 134 5.81 -9.58 -2.72
C VAL A 134 7.23 -9.05 -2.86
N TYR A 135 7.84 -8.65 -1.74
CA TYR A 135 9.20 -8.12 -1.70
C TYR A 135 10.10 -8.98 -0.82
N ILE A 136 11.31 -9.23 -1.29
CA ILE A 136 12.31 -10.05 -0.59
C ILE A 136 13.61 -9.26 -0.44
N ASP A 137 14.24 -9.38 0.75
CA ASP A 137 15.63 -9.01 0.93
C ASP A 137 16.50 -10.18 0.47
N LEU A 138 17.19 -10.03 -0.64
CA LEU A 138 18.01 -11.11 -1.22
C LEU A 138 19.23 -11.48 -0.38
N LYS A 139 19.68 -10.59 0.52
CA LYS A 139 20.81 -10.88 1.40
C LYS A 139 20.44 -11.84 2.51
N THR A 140 19.24 -11.70 3.05
CA THR A 140 18.75 -12.49 4.19
C THR A 140 17.75 -13.55 3.80
N GLY A 141 17.12 -13.42 2.62
CA GLY A 141 15.99 -14.24 2.20
C GLY A 141 14.69 -13.90 2.91
N LEU A 142 14.65 -12.81 3.67
CA LEU A 142 13.47 -12.39 4.41
C LEU A 142 12.43 -11.80 3.46
N VAL A 143 11.17 -12.24 3.58
CA VAL A 143 10.04 -11.52 2.96
C VAL A 143 9.82 -10.26 3.76
N THR A 144 10.08 -9.12 3.15
CA THR A 144 10.06 -7.82 3.83
C THR A 144 8.68 -7.18 3.83
N ASN A 145 7.90 -7.44 2.78
CA ASN A 145 6.56 -6.88 2.63
C ASN A 145 5.77 -7.62 1.55
N PHE A 146 4.47 -7.49 1.58
CA PHE A 146 3.58 -7.79 0.46
C PHE A 146 2.31 -6.95 0.58
N HIS A 147 1.65 -6.75 -0.55
CA HIS A 147 0.36 -6.07 -0.59
C HIS A 147 -0.48 -6.58 -1.75
N PRO A 148 -1.82 -6.49 -1.68
CA PRO A 148 -2.69 -6.86 -2.79
C PRO A 148 -2.55 -5.86 -3.96
N GLN A 149 -2.90 -6.34 -5.13
CA GLN A 149 -2.93 -5.52 -6.35
C GLN A 149 -4.31 -5.54 -7.02
#